data_f696a92a23c4ed6d590853378081ea28
#
_entry.id   f696a92a23c4ed6d590853378081ea28
#
_cell.length_a   1.000
_cell.length_b   1.000
_cell.length_c   1.000
_cell.angle_alpha   90.00
_cell.angle_beta   90.00
_cell.angle_gamma   90.00
#
_symmetry.space_group_name_H-M   'P 1'
#
loop_
_entity.id
_entity.type
_entity.pdbx_description
1 polymer ?
#
loop_
_entity_poly.entity_id
_entity_poly.type
_entity_poly.pdbx_seq_one_letter_code
_entity_poly.pdbx_strand_id
1 'polypeptide(L)'
;MCYTKVNEEFSKKEEREVEEMKKYGFGVDVGGTTCKIGLFENTGVIVDKWEIKTNTENNGASILDDIVAAVEGKLADAGISKDEVEGIGIGVPGPVKDDSVVCRCVNLGWGVVDVAAELSGKIGLQVKVGNDANVAALGEMWKGGGQGCKNGVMVTLGTGVGGGVIINGSIIGGVHGAGGEIGHIKVSDTETEKCGCGKCGCLEQYASATGIVRLVKQRLAADDAATTLRDLPEVTAKDIFDAAKVGDAVAIELVEKLGKILGGALASIACVVDPEMFVIGGGVSKAGQILIDVVQKNFKERAFHACEDTKFVLASLGNDAGMYGCAKMIFKA
;
A
#
# COMPACT_ATOMS: atom_id res chain seq x y z
N MET A 1 -43.99 -16.41 20.86
CA MET A 1 -43.28 -17.70 21.03
C MET A 1 -42.39 -18.08 19.81
N CYS A 2 -42.56 -17.49 18.64
CA CYS A 2 -41.70 -17.77 17.46
C CYS A 2 -40.45 -16.90 17.36
N TYR A 3 -40.48 -15.66 17.86
CA TYR A 3 -39.35 -14.72 17.81
C TYR A 3 -38.17 -15.04 18.76
N THR A 4 -38.45 -15.69 19.87
CA THR A 4 -37.41 -16.09 20.86
C THR A 4 -36.57 -17.29 20.41
N LYS A 5 -37.15 -18.24 19.66
CA LYS A 5 -36.38 -19.39 19.13
C LYS A 5 -35.42 -19.03 18.01
N VAL A 6 -35.77 -18.05 17.15
CA VAL A 6 -34.91 -17.59 16.04
C VAL A 6 -33.70 -16.87 16.60
N ASN A 7 -33.85 -16.04 17.63
CA ASN A 7 -32.73 -15.36 18.27
C ASN A 7 -31.80 -16.31 19.05
N GLU A 8 -32.33 -17.37 19.65
CA GLU A 8 -31.49 -18.38 20.31
C GLU A 8 -30.73 -19.27 19.32
N GLU A 9 -31.29 -19.55 18.13
CA GLU A 9 -30.56 -20.26 17.06
C GLU A 9 -29.51 -19.39 16.38
N PHE A 10 -29.77 -18.10 16.20
CA PHE A 10 -28.76 -17.14 15.72
C PHE A 10 -27.63 -16.95 16.74
N SER A 11 -27.93 -16.76 18.02
CA SER A 11 -26.94 -16.65 19.09
C SER A 11 -26.09 -17.93 19.22
N LYS A 12 -26.70 -19.10 19.13
CA LYS A 12 -25.99 -20.39 19.17
C LYS A 12 -25.19 -20.68 17.89
N LYS A 13 -25.51 -20.04 16.78
CA LYS A 13 -24.74 -20.14 15.54
C LYS A 13 -23.54 -19.21 15.57
N GLU A 14 -23.68 -18.00 16.14
CA GLU A 14 -22.55 -17.08 16.40
C GLU A 14 -21.59 -17.63 17.47
N GLU A 15 -22.08 -18.32 18.49
CA GLU A 15 -21.25 -18.98 19.52
C GLU A 15 -20.50 -20.23 19.01
N ARG A 16 -20.88 -20.82 17.88
CA ARG A 16 -20.22 -22.01 17.29
C ARG A 16 -19.11 -21.74 16.30
N GLU A 17 -18.85 -20.49 15.93
CA GLU A 17 -17.81 -20.11 14.96
C GLU A 17 -16.76 -19.13 15.51
N VAL A 18 -16.52 -19.08 16.81
CA VAL A 18 -15.23 -18.61 17.32
C VAL A 18 -14.27 -19.79 17.22
N GLU A 19 -13.93 -20.14 15.98
CA GLU A 19 -12.75 -20.95 15.72
C GLU A 19 -11.57 -20.21 16.34
N GLU A 20 -10.97 -20.79 17.39
CA GLU A 20 -9.91 -20.13 18.13
C GLU A 20 -8.76 -19.84 17.16
N MET A 21 -8.50 -18.56 16.91
CA MET A 21 -7.48 -18.12 15.95
C MET A 21 -6.13 -18.67 16.39
N LYS A 22 -5.42 -19.35 15.49
CA LYS A 22 -4.12 -19.93 15.77
C LYS A 22 -3.10 -18.85 16.12
N LYS A 23 -2.07 -19.24 16.87
CA LYS A 23 -1.13 -18.29 17.49
C LYS A 23 -0.24 -17.58 16.48
N TYR A 24 0.17 -18.27 15.42
CA TYR A 24 1.15 -17.79 14.46
C TYR A 24 0.60 -17.63 13.05
N GLY A 25 1.24 -16.79 12.26
CA GLY A 25 0.99 -16.63 10.82
C GLY A 25 2.19 -16.01 10.14
N PHE A 26 2.30 -16.21 8.83
CA PHE A 26 3.38 -15.65 8.03
C PHE A 26 2.86 -14.52 7.14
N GLY A 27 3.68 -13.47 7.04
CA GLY A 27 3.53 -12.43 6.03
C GLY A 27 4.71 -12.46 5.08
N VAL A 28 4.46 -12.58 3.78
CA VAL A 28 5.47 -12.66 2.72
C VAL A 28 5.25 -11.51 1.75
N ASP A 29 6.23 -10.63 1.61
CA ASP A 29 6.21 -9.52 0.67
C ASP A 29 7.21 -9.80 -0.46
N VAL A 30 6.69 -10.13 -1.64
CA VAL A 30 7.48 -10.55 -2.80
C VAL A 30 7.85 -9.35 -3.66
N GLY A 31 9.06 -8.86 -3.50
CA GLY A 31 9.64 -7.86 -4.41
C GLY A 31 10.36 -8.50 -5.61
N GLY A 32 10.70 -7.70 -6.60
CA GLY A 32 11.44 -8.18 -7.78
C GLY A 32 12.88 -8.65 -7.51
N THR A 33 13.45 -8.34 -6.35
CA THR A 33 14.84 -8.69 -5.98
C THR A 33 14.90 -9.55 -4.73
N THR A 34 14.06 -9.26 -3.75
CA THR A 34 14.01 -9.97 -2.46
C THR A 34 12.57 -10.24 -2.05
N CYS A 35 12.32 -11.41 -1.45
CA CYS A 35 11.12 -11.71 -0.71
C CYS A 35 11.39 -11.47 0.77
N LYS A 36 10.62 -10.61 1.40
CA LYS A 36 10.65 -10.39 2.85
C LYS A 36 9.65 -11.30 3.52
N ILE A 37 10.07 -12.02 4.53
CA ILE A 37 9.22 -12.98 5.24
C ILE A 37 9.24 -12.63 6.72
N GLY A 38 8.07 -12.58 7.33
CA GLY A 38 7.90 -12.38 8.76
C GLY A 38 7.03 -13.48 9.37
N LEU A 39 7.45 -13.97 10.53
CA LEU A 39 6.65 -14.79 11.42
C LEU A 39 6.05 -13.89 12.49
N PHE A 40 4.73 -13.94 12.60
CA PHE A 40 3.95 -13.08 13.49
C PHE A 40 3.13 -13.89 14.49
N GLU A 41 2.95 -13.34 15.67
CA GLU A 41 1.82 -13.71 16.50
C GLU A 41 0.54 -13.05 15.98
N ASN A 42 -0.61 -13.66 16.27
CA ASN A 42 -1.93 -13.12 15.87
C ASN A 42 -2.22 -11.71 16.43
N THR A 43 -1.49 -11.30 17.46
CA THR A 43 -1.49 -9.93 18.00
C THR A 43 -0.77 -8.92 17.12
N GLY A 44 -0.04 -9.36 16.09
CA GLY A 44 0.80 -8.55 15.23
C GLY A 44 2.20 -8.29 15.76
N VAL A 45 2.62 -9.00 16.80
CA VAL A 45 4.01 -8.98 17.25
C VAL A 45 4.85 -9.81 16.28
N ILE A 46 5.94 -9.22 15.79
CA ILE A 46 6.93 -9.97 14.98
C ILE A 46 7.74 -10.87 15.92
N VAL A 47 7.69 -12.17 15.64
CA VAL A 47 8.54 -13.17 16.30
C VAL A 47 9.91 -13.19 15.65
N ASP A 48 9.95 -13.20 14.31
CA ASP A 48 11.18 -13.13 13.52
C ASP A 48 10.90 -12.58 12.11
N LYS A 49 11.93 -12.01 11.46
CA LYS A 49 11.85 -11.57 10.06
C LYS A 49 13.18 -11.80 9.36
N TRP A 50 13.09 -12.18 8.09
CA TRP A 50 14.26 -12.41 7.23
C TRP A 50 13.95 -12.15 5.77
N GLU A 51 14.96 -12.20 4.93
CA GLU A 51 14.83 -12.02 3.49
C GLU A 51 15.47 -13.21 2.74
N ILE A 52 14.84 -13.58 1.63
CA ILE A 52 15.42 -14.49 0.65
C ILE A 52 15.49 -13.80 -0.70
N LYS A 53 16.40 -14.22 -1.56
CA LYS A 53 16.50 -13.68 -2.93
C LYS A 53 15.27 -14.09 -3.74
N THR A 54 14.67 -13.15 -4.46
CA THR A 54 13.67 -13.49 -5.49
C THR A 54 14.38 -14.01 -6.72
N ASN A 55 14.19 -15.27 -7.03
CA ASN A 55 14.74 -15.88 -8.24
C ASN A 55 13.75 -15.71 -9.41
N THR A 56 14.03 -14.76 -10.28
CA THR A 56 13.19 -14.47 -11.47
C THR A 56 13.59 -15.27 -12.71
N GLU A 57 14.60 -16.14 -12.61
CA GLU A 57 14.97 -17.04 -13.69
C GLU A 57 13.81 -17.97 -14.07
N ASN A 58 13.77 -18.37 -15.33
CA ASN A 58 12.70 -19.22 -15.86
C ASN A 58 11.28 -18.70 -15.54
N ASN A 59 11.09 -17.38 -15.66
CA ASN A 59 9.83 -16.72 -15.32
C ASN A 59 9.41 -16.91 -13.85
N GLY A 60 10.35 -16.90 -12.94
CA GLY A 60 10.08 -16.98 -11.50
C GLY A 60 9.54 -18.33 -11.02
N ALA A 61 9.83 -19.41 -11.75
CA ALA A 61 9.27 -20.74 -11.49
C ALA A 61 9.60 -21.29 -10.09
N SER A 62 10.74 -20.90 -9.51
CA SER A 62 11.16 -21.39 -8.18
C SER A 62 10.68 -20.55 -7.00
N ILE A 63 10.11 -19.36 -7.24
CA ILE A 63 9.78 -18.41 -6.15
C ILE A 63 8.91 -19.06 -5.06
N LEU A 64 7.86 -19.81 -5.46
CA LEU A 64 6.96 -20.44 -4.49
C LEU A 64 7.65 -21.58 -3.74
N ASP A 65 8.52 -22.35 -4.39
CA ASP A 65 9.29 -23.41 -3.73
C ASP A 65 10.31 -22.83 -2.75
N ASP A 66 10.97 -21.72 -3.10
CA ASP A 66 11.90 -21.02 -2.23
C ASP A 66 11.20 -20.47 -0.98
N ILE A 67 9.96 -19.94 -1.12
CA ILE A 67 9.12 -19.50 -0.01
C ILE A 67 8.74 -20.70 0.88
N VAL A 68 8.30 -21.82 0.31
CA VAL A 68 7.99 -23.06 1.08
C VAL A 68 9.18 -23.49 1.91
N ALA A 69 10.35 -23.63 1.28
CA ALA A 69 11.57 -24.05 1.97
C ALA A 69 11.94 -23.10 3.12
N ALA A 70 11.81 -21.78 2.89
CA ALA A 70 12.12 -20.78 3.92
C ALA A 70 11.15 -20.83 5.10
N VAL A 71 9.84 -21.02 4.85
CA VAL A 71 8.82 -21.14 5.90
C VAL A 71 8.98 -22.44 6.69
N GLU A 72 9.14 -23.58 6.01
CA GLU A 72 9.32 -24.88 6.66
C GLU A 72 10.62 -24.95 7.49
N GLY A 73 11.71 -24.38 6.96
CA GLY A 73 12.95 -24.24 7.71
C GLY A 73 12.74 -23.43 9.00
N LYS A 74 12.03 -22.30 8.92
CA LYS A 74 11.75 -21.47 10.10
C LYS A 74 10.85 -22.18 11.12
N LEU A 75 9.84 -22.92 10.69
CA LEU A 75 9.00 -23.72 11.58
C LEU A 75 9.82 -24.78 12.33
N ALA A 76 10.70 -25.48 11.63
CA ALA A 76 11.57 -26.48 12.21
C ALA A 76 12.55 -25.87 13.25
N ASP A 77 13.22 -24.74 12.88
CA ASP A 77 14.15 -24.05 13.77
C ASP A 77 13.50 -23.48 15.02
N ALA A 78 12.26 -23.02 14.90
CA ALA A 78 11.50 -22.46 16.02
C ALA A 78 10.74 -23.51 16.83
N GLY A 79 10.67 -24.76 16.38
CA GLY A 79 9.90 -25.83 17.02
C GLY A 79 8.39 -25.58 16.99
N ILE A 80 7.90 -24.86 15.96
CA ILE A 80 6.46 -24.51 15.78
C ILE A 80 5.83 -25.54 14.85
N SER A 81 4.71 -26.15 15.30
CA SER A 81 3.89 -27.03 14.46
C SER A 81 3.05 -26.26 13.46
N LYS A 82 2.82 -26.83 12.27
CA LYS A 82 1.87 -26.26 11.29
C LYS A 82 0.46 -26.07 11.85
N ASP A 83 0.07 -26.88 12.84
CA ASP A 83 -1.22 -26.77 13.52
C ASP A 83 -1.36 -25.49 14.36
N GLU A 84 -0.25 -24.86 14.73
CA GLU A 84 -0.22 -23.58 15.43
C GLU A 84 -0.23 -22.37 14.50
N VAL A 85 -0.16 -22.59 13.16
CA VAL A 85 -0.06 -21.56 12.14
C VAL A 85 -1.40 -21.36 11.44
N GLU A 86 -1.93 -20.13 11.48
CA GLU A 86 -3.17 -19.75 10.79
C GLU A 86 -3.04 -19.88 9.27
N GLY A 87 -1.91 -19.43 8.72
CA GLY A 87 -1.64 -19.49 7.29
C GLY A 87 -0.53 -18.55 6.85
N ILE A 88 -0.48 -18.29 5.55
CA ILE A 88 0.47 -17.42 4.89
C ILE A 88 -0.29 -16.34 4.09
N GLY A 89 -0.08 -15.07 4.43
CA GLY A 89 -0.43 -13.97 3.54
C GLY A 89 0.75 -13.63 2.65
N ILE A 90 0.50 -13.41 1.37
CA ILE A 90 1.55 -13.07 0.40
C ILE A 90 1.16 -11.83 -0.40
N GLY A 91 2.06 -10.86 -0.46
CA GLY A 91 1.94 -9.64 -1.27
C GLY A 91 2.78 -9.76 -2.52
N VAL A 92 2.23 -9.40 -3.67
CA VAL A 92 2.91 -9.47 -4.96
C VAL A 92 2.68 -8.22 -5.79
N PRO A 93 3.63 -7.79 -6.62
CA PRO A 93 3.41 -6.69 -7.55
C PRO A 93 2.45 -7.12 -8.66
N GLY A 94 1.41 -6.31 -8.90
CA GLY A 94 0.43 -6.55 -9.96
C GLY A 94 -1.00 -6.86 -9.46
N PRO A 95 -1.98 -6.90 -10.36
CA PRO A 95 -3.38 -7.13 -10.01
C PRO A 95 -3.62 -8.54 -9.48
N VAL A 96 -4.36 -8.62 -8.37
CA VAL A 96 -4.76 -9.89 -7.74
C VAL A 96 -6.29 -9.96 -7.70
N LYS A 97 -6.84 -11.13 -7.99
CA LYS A 97 -8.28 -11.43 -7.91
C LYS A 97 -8.55 -12.49 -6.86
N ASP A 98 -9.66 -12.32 -6.18
CA ASP A 98 -10.25 -13.30 -5.25
C ASP A 98 -9.25 -13.77 -4.17
N ASP A 99 -8.35 -12.88 -3.72
CA ASP A 99 -7.27 -13.15 -2.77
C ASP A 99 -6.40 -14.37 -3.13
N SER A 100 -6.31 -14.72 -4.42
CA SER A 100 -5.71 -15.97 -4.91
C SER A 100 -4.89 -15.77 -6.17
N VAL A 101 -5.51 -15.22 -7.25
CA VAL A 101 -4.97 -15.28 -8.60
C VAL A 101 -4.25 -13.98 -8.95
N VAL A 102 -2.97 -14.08 -9.24
CA VAL A 102 -2.17 -13.02 -9.86
C VAL A 102 -2.49 -12.97 -11.35
N CYS A 103 -3.04 -11.85 -11.84
CA CYS A 103 -3.43 -11.74 -13.24
C CYS A 103 -2.24 -11.55 -14.18
N ARG A 104 -1.24 -10.80 -13.74
CA ARG A 104 0.04 -10.58 -14.44
C ARG A 104 1.03 -9.90 -13.50
N CYS A 105 2.24 -10.41 -13.43
CA CYS A 105 3.34 -9.77 -12.69
C CYS A 105 4.62 -9.77 -13.53
N VAL A 106 4.84 -8.67 -14.28
CA VAL A 106 5.96 -8.52 -15.20
C VAL A 106 7.30 -8.62 -14.47
N ASN A 107 7.40 -8.05 -13.28
CA ASN A 107 8.64 -8.01 -12.49
C ASN A 107 9.10 -9.40 -12.01
N LEU A 108 8.18 -10.35 -11.89
CA LEU A 108 8.46 -11.72 -11.50
C LEU A 108 8.48 -12.69 -12.70
N GLY A 109 8.12 -12.19 -13.89
CA GLY A 109 7.96 -13.01 -15.08
C GLY A 109 6.65 -13.82 -15.11
N TRP A 110 5.75 -13.59 -14.15
CA TRP A 110 4.51 -14.34 -14.04
C TRP A 110 3.42 -13.86 -15.02
N GLY A 111 2.77 -14.82 -15.69
CA GLY A 111 1.49 -14.61 -16.37
C GLY A 111 0.33 -14.67 -15.37
N VAL A 112 -0.72 -15.42 -15.74
CA VAL A 112 -1.80 -15.72 -14.80
C VAL A 112 -1.39 -16.94 -13.97
N VAL A 113 -1.33 -16.77 -12.64
CA VAL A 113 -0.90 -17.82 -11.70
C VAL A 113 -1.86 -17.81 -10.51
N ASP A 114 -2.40 -18.97 -10.16
CA ASP A 114 -3.16 -19.17 -8.92
C ASP A 114 -2.19 -19.44 -7.76
N VAL A 115 -1.63 -18.36 -7.23
CA VAL A 115 -0.59 -18.42 -6.19
C VAL A 115 -1.12 -19.03 -4.91
N ALA A 116 -2.37 -18.74 -4.52
CA ALA A 116 -2.93 -19.31 -3.29
C ALA A 116 -3.10 -20.82 -3.41
N ALA A 117 -3.65 -21.32 -4.51
CA ALA A 117 -3.82 -22.76 -4.71
C ALA A 117 -2.47 -23.50 -4.81
N GLU A 118 -1.52 -22.95 -5.59
CA GLU A 118 -0.21 -23.58 -5.76
C GLU A 118 0.59 -23.63 -4.45
N LEU A 119 0.69 -22.50 -3.74
CA LEU A 119 1.45 -22.43 -2.50
C LEU A 119 0.77 -23.24 -1.38
N SER A 120 -0.57 -23.17 -1.26
CA SER A 120 -1.33 -23.96 -0.29
C SER A 120 -1.15 -25.47 -0.54
N GLY A 121 -1.20 -25.90 -1.80
CA GLY A 121 -0.96 -27.30 -2.17
C GLY A 121 0.43 -27.82 -1.83
N LYS A 122 1.43 -26.94 -1.88
CA LYS A 122 2.83 -27.29 -1.54
C LYS A 122 3.06 -27.35 -0.04
N ILE A 123 2.53 -26.39 0.73
CA ILE A 123 2.88 -26.25 2.15
C ILE A 123 1.82 -26.83 3.12
N GLY A 124 0.58 -27.03 2.64
CA GLY A 124 -0.51 -27.54 3.46
C GLY A 124 -1.08 -26.51 4.46
N LEU A 125 -0.85 -25.21 4.23
CA LEU A 125 -1.40 -24.11 5.02
C LEU A 125 -2.36 -23.28 4.16
N GLN A 126 -3.30 -22.56 4.79
CA GLN A 126 -4.13 -21.57 4.10
C GLN A 126 -3.24 -20.46 3.53
N VAL A 127 -3.52 -20.02 2.32
CA VAL A 127 -2.81 -18.92 1.67
C VAL A 127 -3.79 -17.87 1.19
N LYS A 128 -3.47 -16.59 1.40
CA LYS A 128 -4.15 -15.45 0.80
C LYS A 128 -3.15 -14.56 0.07
N VAL A 129 -3.57 -14.02 -1.05
CA VAL A 129 -2.72 -13.20 -1.93
C VAL A 129 -3.29 -11.80 -2.06
N GLY A 130 -2.45 -10.78 -1.99
CA GLY A 130 -2.84 -9.40 -2.19
C GLY A 130 -1.85 -8.66 -3.10
N ASN A 131 -2.30 -7.55 -3.68
CA ASN A 131 -1.38 -6.62 -4.34
C ASN A 131 -0.49 -5.93 -3.30
N ASP A 132 0.78 -5.68 -3.64
CA ASP A 132 1.81 -5.10 -2.76
C ASP A 132 1.39 -3.77 -2.10
N ALA A 133 0.83 -2.83 -2.87
CA ALA A 133 0.36 -1.54 -2.34
C ALA A 133 -0.86 -1.72 -1.42
N ASN A 134 -1.78 -2.61 -1.78
CA ASN A 134 -2.96 -2.89 -0.99
C ASN A 134 -2.62 -3.56 0.36
N VAL A 135 -1.70 -4.52 0.35
CA VAL A 135 -1.27 -5.15 1.61
C VAL A 135 -0.47 -4.18 2.47
N ALA A 136 0.36 -3.31 1.87
CA ALA A 136 1.04 -2.26 2.64
C ALA A 136 0.04 -1.31 3.32
N ALA A 137 -1.05 -0.95 2.64
CA ALA A 137 -2.13 -0.17 3.25
C ALA A 137 -2.75 -0.89 4.45
N LEU A 138 -3.05 -2.18 4.31
CA LEU A 138 -3.60 -2.98 5.40
C LEU A 138 -2.64 -3.07 6.60
N GLY A 139 -1.34 -3.21 6.33
CA GLY A 139 -0.29 -3.22 7.36
C GLY A 139 -0.24 -1.91 8.15
N GLU A 140 -0.25 -0.78 7.45
CA GLU A 140 -0.26 0.55 8.09
C GLU A 140 -1.53 0.81 8.92
N MET A 141 -2.70 0.31 8.48
CA MET A 141 -3.94 0.38 9.26
C MET A 141 -3.92 -0.58 10.47
N TRP A 142 -3.18 -1.68 10.40
CA TRP A 142 -3.10 -2.64 11.49
C TRP A 142 -2.10 -2.23 12.57
N LYS A 143 -0.86 -1.88 12.18
CA LYS A 143 0.25 -1.65 13.13
C LYS A 143 1.08 -0.41 12.83
N GLY A 144 0.72 0.37 11.82
CA GLY A 144 1.44 1.55 11.41
C GLY A 144 0.77 2.87 11.76
N GLY A 145 1.00 3.88 10.95
CA GLY A 145 0.48 5.23 11.14
C GLY A 145 -1.05 5.32 11.15
N GLY A 146 -1.72 4.36 10.51
CA GLY A 146 -3.17 4.24 10.48
C GLY A 146 -3.77 3.33 11.55
N GLN A 147 -3.00 2.94 12.56
CA GLN A 147 -3.43 1.95 13.54
C GLN A 147 -4.80 2.27 14.17
N GLY A 148 -5.69 1.27 14.13
CA GLY A 148 -7.05 1.37 14.67
C GLY A 148 -8.09 1.92 13.68
N CYS A 149 -7.66 2.39 12.50
CA CYS A 149 -8.54 2.82 11.43
C CYS A 149 -9.16 1.61 10.71
N LYS A 150 -10.48 1.65 10.51
CA LYS A 150 -11.20 0.61 9.78
C LYS A 150 -11.50 1.02 8.34
N ASN A 151 -11.62 2.33 8.08
CA ASN A 151 -11.93 2.89 6.78
C ASN A 151 -10.87 3.94 6.43
N GLY A 152 -9.88 3.56 5.67
CA GLY A 152 -8.75 4.44 5.36
C GLY A 152 -8.22 4.26 3.95
N VAL A 153 -7.50 5.27 3.49
CA VAL A 153 -6.82 5.22 2.20
C VAL A 153 -5.33 5.47 2.42
N MET A 154 -4.51 4.54 1.99
CA MET A 154 -3.07 4.75 1.92
C MET A 154 -2.69 5.32 0.56
N VAL A 155 -1.76 6.25 0.57
CA VAL A 155 -1.16 6.87 -0.62
C VAL A 155 0.35 6.73 -0.52
N THR A 156 0.95 6.00 -1.44
CA THR A 156 2.41 5.85 -1.49
C THR A 156 2.99 6.75 -2.57
N LEU A 157 3.81 7.72 -2.16
CA LEU A 157 4.48 8.68 -3.03
C LEU A 157 5.95 8.26 -3.20
N GLY A 158 6.19 7.38 -4.16
CA GLY A 158 7.51 6.86 -4.53
C GLY A 158 7.93 7.29 -5.94
N THR A 159 8.61 6.42 -6.69
CA THR A 159 8.89 6.60 -8.13
C THR A 159 7.59 6.83 -8.90
N GLY A 160 6.53 6.11 -8.54
CA GLY A 160 5.15 6.31 -8.97
C GLY A 160 4.25 6.73 -7.80
N VAL A 161 2.93 6.70 -8.01
CA VAL A 161 1.91 6.85 -6.97
C VAL A 161 1.10 5.57 -6.87
N GLY A 162 1.25 4.88 -5.77
CA GLY A 162 0.41 3.74 -5.42
C GLY A 162 -0.65 4.10 -4.39
N GLY A 163 -1.59 3.20 -4.17
CA GLY A 163 -2.59 3.37 -3.14
C GLY A 163 -3.21 2.06 -2.71
N GLY A 164 -3.90 2.11 -1.58
CA GLY A 164 -4.71 1.00 -1.08
C GLY A 164 -5.90 1.55 -0.33
N VAL A 165 -7.06 0.97 -0.58
CA VAL A 165 -8.33 1.35 0.05
C VAL A 165 -8.75 0.24 1.00
N ILE A 166 -8.94 0.61 2.27
CA ILE A 166 -9.41 -0.29 3.31
C ILE A 166 -10.80 0.15 3.75
N ILE A 167 -11.77 -0.73 3.71
CA ILE A 167 -13.14 -0.52 4.18
C ILE A 167 -13.51 -1.65 5.13
N ASN A 168 -14.02 -1.29 6.31
CA ASN A 168 -14.35 -2.24 7.39
C ASN A 168 -13.18 -3.20 7.72
N GLY A 169 -11.95 -2.68 7.68
CA GLY A 169 -10.73 -3.46 7.95
C GLY A 169 -10.30 -4.41 6.83
N SER A 170 -10.94 -4.36 5.66
CA SER A 170 -10.65 -5.23 4.52
C SER A 170 -10.17 -4.45 3.29
N ILE A 171 -9.28 -5.05 2.53
CA ILE A 171 -8.78 -4.48 1.26
C ILE A 171 -9.91 -4.43 0.23
N ILE A 172 -10.04 -3.32 -0.47
CA ILE A 172 -10.90 -3.18 -1.65
C ILE A 172 -10.06 -3.43 -2.91
N GLY A 173 -9.99 -4.69 -3.33
CA GLY A 173 -9.27 -5.08 -4.56
C GLY A 173 -10.02 -4.75 -5.85
N GLY A 174 -11.37 -4.74 -5.79
CA GLY A 174 -12.24 -4.51 -6.96
C GLY A 174 -12.32 -5.74 -7.89
N VAL A 175 -13.31 -5.71 -8.79
CA VAL A 175 -13.64 -6.83 -9.70
C VAL A 175 -12.48 -7.18 -10.66
N HIS A 176 -11.65 -6.19 -10.98
CA HIS A 176 -10.52 -6.34 -11.90
C HIS A 176 -9.16 -6.37 -11.19
N GLY A 177 -9.13 -6.36 -9.86
CA GLY A 177 -7.89 -6.21 -9.09
C GLY A 177 -7.26 -4.81 -9.19
N ALA A 178 -8.04 -3.79 -9.58
CA ALA A 178 -7.59 -2.41 -9.80
C ALA A 178 -8.06 -1.44 -8.70
N GLY A 179 -8.58 -1.96 -7.59
CA GLY A 179 -8.92 -1.15 -6.43
C GLY A 179 -7.64 -0.53 -5.83
N GLY A 180 -7.67 0.77 -5.57
CA GLY A 180 -6.51 1.47 -5.03
C GLY A 180 -5.54 2.04 -6.08
N GLU A 181 -5.77 1.87 -7.37
CA GLU A 181 -4.93 2.44 -8.46
C GLU A 181 -5.10 3.97 -8.59
N ILE A 182 -5.00 4.67 -7.46
CA ILE A 182 -5.25 6.12 -7.33
C ILE A 182 -4.26 6.98 -8.12
N GLY A 183 -3.05 6.46 -8.36
CA GLY A 183 -2.03 7.14 -9.17
C GLY A 183 -2.48 7.39 -10.61
N HIS A 184 -3.46 6.64 -11.10
CA HIS A 184 -3.99 6.76 -12.44
C HIS A 184 -5.27 7.60 -12.56
N ILE A 185 -5.71 8.21 -11.45
CA ILE A 185 -6.78 9.22 -11.48
C ILE A 185 -6.33 10.40 -12.36
N LYS A 186 -7.19 10.80 -13.30
CA LYS A 186 -6.91 11.92 -14.19
C LYS A 186 -7.07 13.25 -13.44
N VAL A 187 -5.98 14.02 -13.35
CA VAL A 187 -5.92 15.32 -12.67
C VAL A 187 -5.61 16.50 -13.60
N SER A 188 -5.33 16.22 -14.87
CA SER A 188 -5.06 17.25 -15.89
C SER A 188 -5.60 16.81 -17.26
N ASP A 189 -6.34 17.72 -17.91
CA ASP A 189 -6.82 17.54 -19.28
C ASP A 189 -5.86 18.07 -20.33
N THR A 190 -4.90 18.90 -19.92
CA THR A 190 -3.93 19.55 -20.81
C THR A 190 -2.60 18.82 -20.92
N GLU A 191 -2.40 17.75 -20.16
CA GLU A 191 -1.19 16.93 -20.22
C GLU A 191 -1.12 16.14 -21.51
N THR A 192 0.02 16.22 -22.19
CA THR A 192 0.28 15.54 -23.47
C THR A 192 1.27 14.40 -23.34
N GLU A 193 2.11 14.40 -22.31
CA GLU A 193 3.03 13.30 -22.04
C GLU A 193 2.28 12.08 -21.52
N LYS A 194 2.71 10.90 -21.96
CA LYS A 194 2.09 9.64 -21.53
C LYS A 194 2.60 9.20 -20.16
N CYS A 195 1.69 8.84 -19.30
CA CYS A 195 1.96 8.05 -18.11
C CYS A 195 2.34 6.60 -18.48
N GLY A 196 3.01 5.87 -17.60
CA GLY A 196 3.33 4.45 -17.76
C GLY A 196 2.12 3.56 -18.11
N CYS A 197 0.91 3.96 -17.70
CA CYS A 197 -0.33 3.27 -18.06
C CYS A 197 -0.82 3.55 -19.50
N GLY A 198 -0.12 4.40 -20.26
CA GLY A 198 -0.45 4.77 -21.64
C GLY A 198 -1.45 5.93 -21.78
N LYS A 199 -2.02 6.44 -20.69
CA LYS A 199 -2.91 7.63 -20.67
C LYS A 199 -2.11 8.89 -20.34
N CYS A 200 -2.76 10.07 -20.39
CA CYS A 200 -2.16 11.36 -20.04
C CYS A 200 -2.92 12.01 -18.90
N GLY A 201 -2.22 12.78 -18.06
CA GLY A 201 -2.81 13.56 -16.98
C GLY A 201 -3.08 12.76 -15.71
N CYS A 202 -2.42 11.62 -15.49
CA CYS A 202 -2.54 10.82 -14.28
C CYS A 202 -1.90 11.54 -13.07
N LEU A 203 -2.45 11.34 -11.87
CA LEU A 203 -1.95 11.88 -10.62
C LEU A 203 -0.45 11.56 -10.42
N GLU A 204 -0.01 10.37 -10.78
CA GLU A 204 1.38 9.92 -10.72
C GLU A 204 2.35 10.87 -11.44
N GLN A 205 1.95 11.44 -12.58
CA GLN A 205 2.79 12.36 -13.36
C GLN A 205 3.07 13.68 -12.62
N TYR A 206 2.36 13.95 -11.52
CA TYR A 206 2.47 15.20 -10.74
C TYR A 206 2.90 14.98 -9.31
N ALA A 207 2.43 13.91 -8.67
CA ALA A 207 2.59 13.69 -7.22
C ALA A 207 3.65 12.64 -6.85
N SER A 208 4.17 11.87 -7.82
CA SER A 208 5.31 10.98 -7.58
C SER A 208 6.62 11.76 -7.45
N ALA A 209 7.67 11.14 -6.92
CA ALA A 209 9.00 11.73 -6.86
C ALA A 209 9.49 12.16 -8.27
N THR A 210 9.27 11.31 -9.28
CA THR A 210 9.62 11.64 -10.68
C THR A 210 8.74 12.74 -11.25
N GLY A 211 7.45 12.74 -10.92
CA GLY A 211 6.51 13.79 -11.33
C GLY A 211 6.87 15.16 -10.75
N ILE A 212 7.22 15.20 -9.46
CA ILE A 212 7.66 16.44 -8.79
C ILE A 212 8.93 16.98 -9.47
N VAL A 213 9.94 16.13 -9.73
CA VAL A 213 11.17 16.52 -10.42
C VAL A 213 10.88 17.05 -11.85
N ARG A 214 9.94 16.41 -12.55
CA ARG A 214 9.48 16.89 -13.86
C ARG A 214 8.90 18.31 -13.78
N LEU A 215 8.04 18.56 -12.80
CA LEU A 215 7.47 19.90 -12.58
C LEU A 215 8.54 20.96 -12.29
N VAL A 216 9.58 20.60 -11.52
CA VAL A 216 10.73 21.50 -11.28
C VAL A 216 11.42 21.84 -12.59
N LYS A 217 11.77 20.85 -13.41
CA LYS A 217 12.45 21.06 -14.69
C LYS A 217 11.63 21.98 -15.60
N GLN A 218 10.31 21.78 -15.67
CA GLN A 218 9.42 22.66 -16.43
C GLN A 218 9.40 24.08 -15.86
N ARG A 219 9.35 24.25 -14.53
CA ARG A 219 9.34 25.55 -13.87
C ARG A 219 10.65 26.31 -14.07
N LEU A 220 11.80 25.64 -13.94
CA LEU A 220 13.10 26.23 -14.13
C LEU A 220 13.38 26.62 -15.59
N ALA A 221 12.74 25.96 -16.56
CA ALA A 221 12.84 26.30 -17.98
C ALA A 221 11.94 27.47 -18.40
N ALA A 222 10.95 27.86 -17.56
CA ALA A 222 9.97 28.89 -17.91
C ALA A 222 10.52 30.32 -17.77
N ASP A 223 11.42 30.54 -16.79
CA ASP A 223 12.05 31.84 -16.54
C ASP A 223 13.36 31.69 -15.76
N ASP A 224 14.03 32.81 -15.46
CA ASP A 224 15.28 32.86 -14.71
C ASP A 224 15.07 33.22 -13.22
N ALA A 225 13.91 32.93 -12.65
CA ALA A 225 13.63 33.17 -11.23
C ALA A 225 14.73 32.58 -10.34
N ALA A 226 15.20 33.38 -9.37
CA ALA A 226 16.27 32.98 -8.46
C ALA A 226 15.76 31.84 -7.54
N THR A 227 16.53 30.76 -7.48
CA THR A 227 16.28 29.59 -6.64
C THR A 227 17.55 28.78 -6.47
N THR A 228 17.74 28.22 -5.29
CA THR A 228 18.85 27.31 -4.98
C THR A 228 18.79 26.00 -5.80
N LEU A 229 17.62 25.67 -6.35
CA LEU A 229 17.43 24.45 -7.16
C LEU A 229 18.19 24.49 -8.50
N ARG A 230 18.57 25.69 -8.99
CA ARG A 230 19.34 25.83 -10.23
C ARG A 230 20.80 25.40 -10.09
N ASP A 231 21.34 25.52 -8.87
CA ASP A 231 22.75 25.24 -8.58
C ASP A 231 23.02 23.74 -8.40
N LEU A 232 21.95 22.92 -8.38
CA LEU A 232 22.07 21.48 -8.21
C LEU A 232 22.33 20.78 -9.55
N PRO A 233 23.29 19.85 -9.62
CA PRO A 233 23.55 19.09 -10.83
C PRO A 233 22.37 18.18 -11.21
N GLU A 234 21.67 17.67 -10.21
CA GLU A 234 20.44 16.90 -10.33
C GLU A 234 19.52 17.22 -9.15
N VAL A 235 18.28 17.60 -9.44
CA VAL A 235 17.28 17.93 -8.42
C VAL A 235 16.46 16.70 -8.08
N THR A 236 16.31 16.44 -6.78
CA THR A 236 15.43 15.38 -6.26
C THR A 236 14.20 15.97 -5.57
N ALA A 237 13.17 15.13 -5.33
CA ALA A 237 12.01 15.55 -4.56
C ALA A 237 12.40 16.07 -3.15
N LYS A 238 13.44 15.48 -2.53
CA LYS A 238 13.95 15.91 -1.23
C LYS A 238 14.45 17.36 -1.29
N ASP A 239 15.25 17.71 -2.30
CA ASP A 239 15.85 19.05 -2.43
C ASP A 239 14.77 20.14 -2.53
N ILE A 240 13.65 19.83 -3.19
CA ILE A 240 12.53 20.76 -3.35
C ILE A 240 11.89 21.07 -1.99
N PHE A 241 11.61 20.03 -1.18
CA PHE A 241 11.05 20.25 0.14
C PHE A 241 12.03 20.92 1.08
N ASP A 242 13.32 20.59 0.99
CA ASP A 242 14.34 21.22 1.84
C ASP A 242 14.53 22.70 1.47
N ALA A 243 14.54 23.06 0.18
CA ALA A 243 14.55 24.44 -0.28
C ALA A 243 13.29 25.21 0.16
N ALA A 244 12.12 24.60 0.08
CA ALA A 244 10.87 25.20 0.56
C ALA A 244 10.89 25.50 2.06
N LYS A 245 11.44 24.59 2.88
CA LYS A 245 11.58 24.78 4.33
C LYS A 245 12.44 25.98 4.72
N VAL A 246 13.41 26.37 3.87
CA VAL A 246 14.28 27.53 4.10
C VAL A 246 13.81 28.80 3.37
N GLY A 247 12.63 28.77 2.76
CA GLY A 247 11.99 29.95 2.20
C GLY A 247 12.26 30.21 0.72
N ASP A 248 12.80 29.25 -0.04
CA ASP A 248 12.96 29.40 -1.49
C ASP A 248 11.59 29.51 -2.17
N ALA A 249 11.36 30.66 -2.83
CA ALA A 249 10.05 31.01 -3.38
C ALA A 249 9.59 30.07 -4.50
N VAL A 250 10.51 29.59 -5.36
CA VAL A 250 10.21 28.66 -6.44
C VAL A 250 9.86 27.28 -5.86
N ALA A 251 10.60 26.85 -4.86
CA ALA A 251 10.33 25.59 -4.18
C ALA A 251 8.97 25.61 -3.45
N ILE A 252 8.63 26.73 -2.77
CA ILE A 252 7.32 26.92 -2.14
C ILE A 252 6.19 26.86 -3.18
N GLU A 253 6.33 27.52 -4.32
CA GLU A 253 5.37 27.48 -5.43
C GLU A 253 5.12 26.03 -5.90
N LEU A 254 6.19 25.25 -6.03
CA LEU A 254 6.11 23.85 -6.48
C LEU A 254 5.47 22.93 -5.44
N VAL A 255 5.81 23.09 -4.18
CA VAL A 255 5.19 22.36 -3.07
C VAL A 255 3.69 22.69 -2.96
N GLU A 256 3.32 23.96 -3.12
CA GLU A 256 1.91 24.37 -3.15
C GLU A 256 1.16 23.80 -4.36
N LYS A 257 1.80 23.77 -5.53
CA LYS A 257 1.24 23.13 -6.74
C LYS A 257 0.98 21.64 -6.53
N LEU A 258 1.94 20.93 -5.90
CA LEU A 258 1.77 19.53 -5.49
C LEU A 258 0.59 19.38 -4.53
N GLY A 259 0.53 20.21 -3.51
CA GLY A 259 -0.57 20.21 -2.53
C GLY A 259 -1.93 20.37 -3.18
N LYS A 260 -2.06 21.31 -4.14
CA LYS A 260 -3.30 21.55 -4.90
C LYS A 260 -3.74 20.33 -5.71
N ILE A 261 -2.80 19.67 -6.38
CA ILE A 261 -3.11 18.53 -7.24
C ILE A 261 -3.45 17.30 -6.38
N LEU A 262 -2.59 16.98 -5.41
CA LEU A 262 -2.79 15.81 -4.55
C LEU A 262 -3.99 16.01 -3.64
N GLY A 263 -4.10 17.15 -2.94
CA GLY A 263 -5.24 17.45 -2.08
C GLY A 263 -6.57 17.41 -2.82
N GLY A 264 -6.62 17.92 -4.06
CA GLY A 264 -7.81 17.86 -4.90
C GLY A 264 -8.19 16.43 -5.31
N ALA A 265 -7.21 15.60 -5.66
CA ALA A 265 -7.45 14.18 -5.96
C ALA A 265 -7.99 13.43 -4.74
N LEU A 266 -7.39 13.66 -3.56
CA LEU A 266 -7.82 13.04 -2.31
C LEU A 266 -9.22 13.50 -1.87
N ALA A 267 -9.58 14.77 -2.13
CA ALA A 267 -10.94 15.26 -1.91
C ALA A 267 -11.96 14.52 -2.78
N SER A 268 -11.63 14.22 -4.03
CA SER A 268 -12.48 13.41 -4.90
C SER A 268 -12.62 11.97 -4.40
N ILE A 269 -11.52 11.37 -3.90
CA ILE A 269 -11.54 10.04 -3.30
C ILE A 269 -12.39 10.04 -2.03
N ALA A 270 -12.29 11.07 -1.19
CA ALA A 270 -13.09 11.19 0.03
C ALA A 270 -14.60 11.20 -0.26
N CYS A 271 -15.05 11.83 -1.34
CA CYS A 271 -16.46 11.80 -1.77
C CYS A 271 -16.97 10.38 -2.15
N VAL A 272 -16.07 9.43 -2.46
CA VAL A 272 -16.41 8.06 -2.87
C VAL A 272 -16.28 7.08 -1.72
N VAL A 273 -15.24 7.25 -0.89
CA VAL A 273 -14.82 6.27 0.12
C VAL A 273 -15.23 6.70 1.53
N ASP A 274 -15.34 8.01 1.78
CA ASP A 274 -15.57 8.61 3.10
C ASP A 274 -14.61 8.04 4.17
N PRO A 275 -13.28 8.24 4.02
CA PRO A 275 -12.30 7.60 4.89
C PRO A 275 -12.15 8.35 6.22
N GLU A 276 -11.87 7.62 7.29
CA GLU A 276 -11.48 8.19 8.60
C GLU A 276 -10.13 8.92 8.50
N MET A 277 -9.24 8.44 7.61
CA MET A 277 -7.92 9.04 7.41
C MET A 277 -7.26 8.67 6.08
N PHE A 278 -6.32 9.53 5.67
CA PHE A 278 -5.33 9.25 4.65
C PHE A 278 -3.97 8.97 5.31
N VAL A 279 -3.34 7.86 4.95
CA VAL A 279 -1.97 7.50 5.39
C VAL A 279 -1.01 7.77 4.24
N ILE A 280 -0.08 8.70 4.41
CA ILE A 280 0.85 9.11 3.36
C ILE A 280 2.21 8.44 3.58
N GLY A 281 2.60 7.60 2.62
CA GLY A 281 3.86 6.84 2.65
C GLY A 281 4.73 7.10 1.42
N GLY A 282 5.75 6.24 1.26
CA GLY A 282 6.72 6.32 0.17
C GLY A 282 7.85 7.32 0.41
N GLY A 283 8.76 7.43 -0.57
CA GLY A 283 9.97 8.25 -0.44
C GLY A 283 9.72 9.73 -0.20
N VAL A 284 8.69 10.29 -0.84
CA VAL A 284 8.31 11.70 -0.71
C VAL A 284 7.76 12.03 0.67
N SER A 285 7.15 11.07 1.37
CA SER A 285 6.62 11.28 2.73
C SER A 285 7.71 11.63 3.76
N LYS A 286 8.99 11.34 3.45
CA LYS A 286 10.14 11.76 4.26
C LYS A 286 10.31 13.29 4.34
N ALA A 287 9.62 14.07 3.51
CA ALA A 287 9.51 15.50 3.67
C ALA A 287 8.89 15.90 5.03
N GLY A 288 8.08 15.02 5.60
CA GLY A 288 7.48 15.20 6.93
C GLY A 288 6.28 16.12 6.92
N GLN A 289 6.14 16.92 8.00
CA GLN A 289 4.95 17.71 8.27
C GLN A 289 4.61 18.72 7.15
N ILE A 290 5.60 19.30 6.48
CA ILE A 290 5.36 20.23 5.36
C ILE A 290 4.52 19.62 4.24
N LEU A 291 4.70 18.33 3.95
CA LEU A 291 3.88 17.61 2.97
C LEU A 291 2.44 17.45 3.48
N ILE A 292 2.27 17.03 4.72
CA ILE A 292 0.95 16.87 5.34
C ILE A 292 0.21 18.21 5.34
N ASP A 293 0.85 19.28 5.79
CA ASP A 293 0.23 20.61 5.92
C ASP A 293 -0.27 21.13 4.56
N VAL A 294 0.55 21.03 3.52
CA VAL A 294 0.18 21.54 2.20
C VAL A 294 -0.92 20.70 1.55
N VAL A 295 -0.89 19.37 1.74
CA VAL A 295 -1.90 18.48 1.18
C VAL A 295 -3.22 18.66 1.91
N GLN A 296 -3.22 18.66 3.24
CA GLN A 296 -4.42 18.81 4.07
C GLN A 296 -5.08 20.16 3.88
N LYS A 297 -4.31 21.26 3.80
CA LYS A 297 -4.82 22.60 3.46
C LYS A 297 -5.61 22.57 2.16
N ASN A 298 -5.00 22.08 1.09
CA ASN A 298 -5.60 22.05 -0.24
C ASN A 298 -6.72 21.01 -0.40
N PHE A 299 -6.69 19.94 0.40
CA PHE A 299 -7.78 18.98 0.55
C PHE A 299 -9.00 19.67 1.14
N LYS A 300 -8.85 20.35 2.29
CA LYS A 300 -9.95 21.02 3.01
C LYS A 300 -10.66 22.05 2.14
N GLU A 301 -9.95 22.78 1.27
CA GLU A 301 -10.52 23.74 0.33
C GLU A 301 -11.45 23.10 -0.73
N ARG A 302 -11.37 21.79 -0.95
CA ARG A 302 -12.06 21.05 -2.03
C ARG A 302 -12.91 19.91 -1.55
N ALA A 303 -12.70 19.46 -0.34
CA ALA A 303 -13.45 18.36 0.25
C ALA A 303 -14.93 18.73 0.41
N PHE A 304 -15.80 17.76 0.21
CA PHE A 304 -17.19 17.89 0.62
C PHE A 304 -17.24 18.14 2.13
N HIS A 305 -18.09 19.05 2.58
CA HIS A 305 -18.07 19.54 3.97
C HIS A 305 -18.10 18.43 5.04
N ALA A 306 -18.73 17.29 4.77
CA ALA A 306 -18.76 16.17 5.71
C ALA A 306 -17.38 15.47 5.86
N CYS A 307 -16.49 15.62 4.87
CA CYS A 307 -15.16 14.99 4.86
C CYS A 307 -14.03 15.96 5.24
N GLU A 308 -14.30 17.24 5.51
CA GLU A 308 -13.27 18.26 5.73
C GLU A 308 -12.30 17.94 6.86
N ASP A 309 -12.76 17.20 7.88
CA ASP A 309 -11.99 16.84 9.06
C ASP A 309 -11.31 15.46 8.94
N THR A 310 -11.29 14.86 7.75
CA THR A 310 -10.52 13.63 7.49
C THR A 310 -9.06 13.82 7.88
N LYS A 311 -8.54 12.89 8.66
CA LYS A 311 -7.18 12.96 9.21
C LYS A 311 -6.14 12.62 8.15
N PHE A 312 -4.96 13.25 8.28
CA PHE A 312 -3.77 12.94 7.49
C PHE A 312 -2.65 12.53 8.42
N VAL A 313 -2.04 11.38 8.15
CA VAL A 313 -0.93 10.85 8.96
C VAL A 313 0.17 10.31 8.05
N LEU A 314 1.39 10.26 8.57
CA LEU A 314 2.50 9.62 7.87
C LEU A 314 2.49 8.10 8.14
N ALA A 315 2.84 7.32 7.13
CA ALA A 315 3.14 5.90 7.27
C ALA A 315 4.33 5.69 8.20
N SER A 316 4.33 4.65 9.01
CA SER A 316 5.36 4.42 10.03
C SER A 316 6.09 3.08 9.93
N LEU A 317 5.53 2.08 9.24
CA LEU A 317 6.16 0.76 9.08
C LEU A 317 7.25 0.73 8.01
N GLY A 318 7.29 1.73 7.13
CA GLY A 318 8.29 1.80 6.08
C GLY A 318 8.28 0.56 5.17
N ASN A 319 9.44 -0.07 5.01
CA ASN A 319 9.61 -1.24 4.16
C ASN A 319 9.03 -2.55 4.74
N ASP A 320 8.51 -2.53 5.95
CA ASP A 320 7.89 -3.71 6.58
C ASP A 320 6.36 -3.70 6.39
N ALA A 321 5.78 -2.61 5.90
CA ALA A 321 4.32 -2.44 5.77
C ALA A 321 3.66 -3.57 4.97
N GLY A 322 4.26 -3.99 3.83
CA GLY A 322 3.78 -5.12 3.02
C GLY A 322 3.69 -6.41 3.81
N MET A 323 4.78 -6.76 4.51
CA MET A 323 4.85 -7.96 5.33
C MET A 323 3.81 -7.98 6.47
N TYR A 324 3.61 -6.84 7.16
CA TYR A 324 2.56 -6.70 8.18
C TYR A 324 1.15 -6.89 7.59
N GLY A 325 0.89 -6.29 6.43
CA GLY A 325 -0.40 -6.41 5.77
C GLY A 325 -0.67 -7.82 5.26
N CYS A 326 0.36 -8.50 4.74
CA CYS A 326 0.28 -9.90 4.36
C CYS A 326 -0.12 -10.76 5.57
N ALA A 327 0.55 -10.61 6.71
CA ALA A 327 0.18 -11.33 7.93
C ALA A 327 -1.26 -10.99 8.37
N LYS A 328 -1.68 -9.72 8.27
CA LYS A 328 -3.05 -9.32 8.65
C LYS A 328 -4.13 -9.97 7.79
N MET A 329 -3.88 -10.24 6.50
CA MET A 329 -4.86 -10.92 5.65
C MET A 329 -5.26 -12.30 6.17
N ILE A 330 -4.35 -13.00 6.83
CA ILE A 330 -4.58 -14.35 7.39
C ILE A 330 -5.29 -14.26 8.72
N PHE A 331 -4.93 -13.35 9.60
CA PHE A 331 -5.59 -13.21 10.88
C PHE A 331 -6.97 -12.56 10.70
N LYS A 332 -8.02 -13.24 11.18
CA LYS A 332 -9.39 -12.72 11.17
C LYS A 332 -9.47 -11.39 11.93
N ALA A 333 -10.37 -10.51 11.50
CA ALA A 333 -10.58 -9.21 12.12
C ALA A 333 -11.22 -9.34 13.50
#